data_58c7c4b89a3b22b41560dd288a8c5428
#
_entry.id   58c7c4b89a3b22b41560dd288a8c5428
#
_cell.length_a   1.000
_cell.length_b   1.000
_cell.length_c   1.000
_cell.angle_alpha   90.00
_cell.angle_beta   90.00
_cell.angle_gamma   90.00
#
_symmetry.space_group_name_H-M   'P 1'
#
loop_
_entity.id
_entity.type
_entity.pdbx_description
1 polymer ?
#
loop_
_entity_poly.entity_id
_entity_poly.type
_entity_poly.pdbx_seq_one_letter_code
_entity_poly.pdbx_strand_id
1 'polypeptide(L)'
;IYLNLNFMRFFKIFICIALISFSISCTENDNQQNSTSDNYDRSALLTNVVDNILIPAHLRFQEELTLLTEYLNEFNSNRDIETLENLQFQFVETYKYWQHVEMFNIGYAEEIYYASKMNIYPTNVSRINDNINGGSFDLDNNPNQYSAQGFPALDYLLFGLGETNFEILDIYLLNQNDNPTLNYLSLLVTKMQVNTTDVISYWTNNRQEFINSSGNSASSSL
;
A
#
# COMPACT_ATOMS: atom_id res chain seq x y z
N ILE A 1 20.59 21.61 64.81
CA ILE A 1 19.29 21.11 64.20
C ILE A 1 18.56 22.22 63.42
N TYR A 2 18.78 23.50 63.74
CA TYR A 2 18.08 24.63 63.04
C TYR A 2 18.70 25.02 61.65
N LEU A 3 19.92 24.59 61.32
CA LEU A 3 20.55 24.92 60.01
C LEU A 3 19.98 24.09 58.85
N ASN A 4 19.43 22.94 59.11
CA ASN A 4 18.93 22.06 58.05
C ASN A 4 17.53 22.44 57.51
N LEU A 5 16.74 23.13 58.32
CA LEU A 5 15.37 23.50 57.91
C LEU A 5 15.32 24.68 56.91
N ASN A 6 16.25 25.60 57.04
CA ASN A 6 16.35 26.73 56.11
C ASN A 6 16.96 26.32 54.77
N PHE A 7 17.93 25.41 54.79
CA PHE A 7 18.53 24.86 53.55
C PHE A 7 17.49 24.08 52.74
N MET A 8 16.66 23.25 53.39
CA MET A 8 15.55 22.55 52.71
C MET A 8 14.47 23.47 52.14
N ARG A 9 14.19 24.59 52.80
CA ARG A 9 13.25 25.61 52.27
C ARG A 9 13.80 26.33 51.06
N PHE A 10 15.08 26.74 51.07
CA PHE A 10 15.74 27.37 49.92
C PHE A 10 15.86 26.37 48.72
N PHE A 11 16.12 25.08 48.99
CA PHE A 11 16.23 24.05 47.95
C PHE A 11 14.86 23.79 47.28
N LYS A 12 13.77 23.76 48.06
CA LYS A 12 12.41 23.67 47.52
C LYS A 12 12.00 24.87 46.68
N ILE A 13 12.34 26.08 47.10
CA ILE A 13 12.08 27.31 46.35
C ILE A 13 12.90 27.33 45.05
N PHE A 14 14.15 26.86 45.07
CA PHE A 14 14.97 26.79 43.87
C PHE A 14 14.48 25.79 42.85
N ILE A 15 13.95 24.64 43.31
CA ILE A 15 13.32 23.65 42.44
C ILE A 15 12.02 24.18 41.84
N CYS A 16 11.19 24.92 42.59
CA CYS A 16 9.98 25.56 42.08
C CYS A 16 10.29 26.64 41.01
N ILE A 17 11.35 27.43 41.21
CA ILE A 17 11.76 28.44 40.22
C ILE A 17 12.35 27.78 38.98
N ALA A 18 13.12 26.69 39.10
CA ALA A 18 13.64 25.92 37.98
C ALA A 18 12.53 25.25 37.15
N LEU A 19 11.43 24.80 37.80
CA LEU A 19 10.28 24.20 37.09
C LEU A 19 9.43 25.25 36.34
N ILE A 20 9.40 26.50 36.81
CA ILE A 20 8.68 27.58 36.16
C ILE A 20 9.42 28.10 34.92
N SER A 21 10.77 28.03 34.90
CA SER A 21 11.55 28.43 33.72
C SER A 21 11.49 27.46 32.54
N PHE A 22 10.99 26.20 32.72
CA PHE A 22 10.76 25.25 31.64
C PHE A 22 9.40 25.40 30.94
N SER A 23 8.50 26.22 31.46
CA SER A 23 7.18 26.44 30.86
C SER A 23 7.12 27.69 29.93
N ILE A 24 8.26 28.35 29.67
CA ILE A 24 8.36 29.35 28.61
C ILE A 24 9.00 28.70 27.38
N SER A 25 8.34 27.68 26.88
CA SER A 25 8.64 27.13 25.57
C SER A 25 7.55 27.60 24.63
N CYS A 26 7.93 28.52 23.75
CA CYS A 26 7.27 28.91 22.51
C CYS A 26 5.74 29.00 22.55
N THR A 27 5.22 30.13 23.01
CA THR A 27 4.10 30.73 22.30
C THR A 27 4.72 31.51 21.14
N GLU A 28 4.89 30.86 19.98
CA GLU A 28 4.94 31.61 18.73
C GLU A 28 3.62 32.40 18.66
N ASN A 29 3.77 33.72 18.71
CA ASN A 29 2.68 34.62 18.35
C ASN A 29 2.41 34.44 16.86
N ASP A 30 1.40 33.64 16.55
CA ASP A 30 0.80 33.46 15.22
C ASP A 30 0.15 34.75 14.66
N ASN A 31 0.74 35.90 14.92
CA ASN A 31 0.28 37.21 14.42
C ASN A 31 1.37 37.94 13.63
N GLN A 32 2.25 37.20 12.93
CA GLN A 32 2.89 37.73 11.74
C GLN A 32 2.58 36.77 10.61
N GLN A 33 1.44 36.95 9.97
CA GLN A 33 1.25 36.70 8.56
C GLN A 33 2.28 37.51 7.77
N ASN A 34 3.56 37.18 7.92
CA ASN A 34 4.51 37.37 6.86
C ASN A 34 4.18 36.29 5.85
N SER A 35 3.21 36.55 4.99
CA SER A 35 3.17 35.96 3.67
C SER A 35 4.42 36.44 2.93
N THR A 36 5.58 35.87 3.26
CA THR A 36 6.60 35.72 2.25
C THR A 36 5.91 34.80 1.24
N SER A 37 5.29 35.40 0.22
CA SER A 37 4.97 34.68 -0.97
C SER A 37 6.31 34.11 -1.46
N ASP A 38 6.58 32.86 -1.07
CA ASP A 38 7.63 32.16 -1.75
C ASP A 38 7.18 32.11 -3.20
N ASN A 39 8.00 32.61 -4.12
CA ASN A 39 7.72 32.55 -5.56
C ASN A 39 7.83 31.13 -6.08
N TYR A 40 7.61 30.10 -5.21
CA TYR A 40 7.68 28.71 -5.58
C TYR A 40 6.43 28.32 -6.36
N ASP A 41 6.62 27.85 -7.58
CA ASP A 41 5.54 27.40 -8.45
C ASP A 41 5.11 25.97 -8.07
N ARG A 42 4.16 25.89 -7.12
CA ARG A 42 3.59 24.63 -6.65
C ARG A 42 2.82 23.89 -7.73
N SER A 43 2.15 24.65 -8.61
CA SER A 43 1.43 24.05 -9.74
C SER A 43 2.38 23.33 -10.70
N ALA A 44 3.54 23.93 -10.97
CA ALA A 44 4.58 23.28 -11.78
C ALA A 44 5.13 22.02 -11.08
N LEU A 45 5.33 22.05 -9.74
CA LEU A 45 5.74 20.86 -9.00
C LEU A 45 4.69 19.74 -9.09
N LEU A 46 3.41 20.04 -8.81
CA LEU A 46 2.33 19.06 -8.85
C LEU A 46 2.14 18.49 -10.26
N THR A 47 2.25 19.35 -11.28
CA THR A 47 2.26 18.93 -12.68
C THR A 47 3.37 17.91 -12.95
N ASN A 48 4.59 18.22 -12.52
CA ASN A 48 5.71 17.31 -12.70
C ASN A 48 5.52 15.98 -11.95
N VAL A 49 5.00 16.01 -10.72
CA VAL A 49 4.74 14.81 -9.94
C VAL A 49 3.71 13.91 -10.63
N VAL A 50 2.58 14.47 -11.09
CA VAL A 50 1.52 13.68 -11.71
C VAL A 50 1.94 13.16 -13.08
N ASP A 51 2.47 14.03 -13.95
CA ASP A 51 2.72 13.70 -15.35
C ASP A 51 3.98 12.86 -15.58
N ASN A 52 5.02 13.09 -14.78
CA ASN A 52 6.33 12.47 -15.00
C ASN A 52 6.69 11.39 -13.99
N ILE A 53 5.95 11.26 -12.89
CA ILE A 53 6.26 10.28 -11.84
C ILE A 53 5.06 9.38 -11.57
N LEU A 54 3.93 9.93 -11.07
CA LEU A 54 2.81 9.16 -10.55
C LEU A 54 2.10 8.34 -11.64
N ILE A 55 1.60 9.01 -12.69
CA ILE A 55 0.89 8.32 -13.78
C ILE A 55 1.82 7.34 -14.51
N PRO A 56 3.05 7.72 -14.92
CA PRO A 56 3.96 6.78 -15.56
C PRO A 56 4.32 5.56 -14.71
N ALA A 57 4.50 5.73 -13.39
CA ALA A 57 4.78 4.62 -12.50
C ALA A 57 3.61 3.62 -12.45
N HIS A 58 2.37 4.12 -12.32
CA HIS A 58 1.18 3.26 -12.32
C HIS A 58 0.95 2.57 -13.67
N LEU A 59 1.21 3.24 -14.79
CA LEU A 59 1.10 2.63 -16.12
C LEU A 59 2.10 1.50 -16.30
N ARG A 60 3.36 1.69 -15.87
CA ARG A 60 4.35 0.61 -15.89
C ARG A 60 3.97 -0.56 -15.00
N PHE A 61 3.44 -0.27 -13.81
CA PHE A 61 2.94 -1.32 -12.91
C PHE A 61 1.74 -2.07 -13.54
N GLN A 62 0.85 -1.39 -14.25
CA GLN A 62 -0.24 -2.02 -14.99
C GLN A 62 0.26 -2.93 -16.12
N GLU A 63 1.33 -2.53 -16.84
CA GLU A 63 1.98 -3.38 -17.84
C GLU A 63 2.49 -4.69 -17.21
N GLU A 64 3.14 -4.60 -16.04
CA GLU A 64 3.63 -5.80 -15.32
C GLU A 64 2.49 -6.69 -14.79
N LEU A 65 1.38 -6.11 -14.34
CA LEU A 65 0.18 -6.88 -13.97
C LEU A 65 -0.45 -7.57 -15.20
N THR A 66 -0.34 -6.95 -16.37
CA THR A 66 -0.80 -7.56 -17.62
C THR A 66 0.07 -8.77 -17.98
N LEU A 67 1.39 -8.63 -17.89
CA LEU A 67 2.32 -9.76 -18.07
C LEU A 67 2.05 -10.88 -17.04
N LEU A 68 1.84 -10.52 -15.78
CA LEU A 68 1.49 -11.51 -14.74
C LEU A 68 0.22 -12.29 -15.12
N THR A 69 -0.77 -11.62 -15.69
CA THR A 69 -1.99 -12.28 -16.18
C THR A 69 -1.70 -13.20 -17.38
N GLU A 70 -0.82 -12.79 -18.28
CA GLU A 70 -0.43 -13.61 -19.44
C GLU A 70 0.26 -14.90 -18.99
N TYR A 71 1.25 -14.82 -18.08
CA TYR A 71 1.92 -15.98 -17.50
C TYR A 71 0.97 -16.86 -16.68
N LEU A 72 0.01 -16.27 -15.97
CA LEU A 72 -1.02 -17.03 -15.28
C LEU A 72 -1.93 -17.79 -16.25
N ASN A 73 -2.30 -17.20 -17.37
CA ASN A 73 -3.09 -17.86 -18.41
C ASN A 73 -2.31 -18.97 -19.09
N GLU A 74 -0.99 -18.79 -19.30
CA GLU A 74 -0.10 -19.83 -19.81
C GLU A 74 -0.05 -21.01 -18.83
N PHE A 75 0.21 -20.74 -17.54
CA PHE A 75 0.18 -21.76 -16.49
C PHE A 75 -1.17 -22.47 -16.39
N ASN A 76 -2.29 -21.76 -16.49
CA ASN A 76 -3.61 -22.37 -16.48
C ASN A 76 -3.83 -23.31 -17.68
N SER A 77 -3.25 -22.98 -18.83
CA SER A 77 -3.40 -23.75 -20.07
C SER A 77 -2.48 -24.96 -20.10
N ASN A 78 -1.28 -24.84 -19.52
CA ASN A 78 -0.27 -25.90 -19.48
C ASN A 78 0.38 -25.92 -18.08
N ARG A 79 -0.19 -26.71 -17.16
CA ARG A 79 0.28 -26.80 -15.77
C ARG A 79 1.47 -27.73 -15.66
N ASP A 80 2.67 -27.17 -15.81
CA ASP A 80 3.93 -27.85 -15.61
C ASP A 80 4.91 -27.00 -14.79
N ILE A 81 6.10 -27.52 -14.52
CA ILE A 81 7.12 -26.85 -13.73
C ILE A 81 7.61 -25.57 -14.42
N GLU A 82 7.80 -25.60 -15.73
CA GLU A 82 8.33 -24.47 -16.49
C GLU A 82 7.38 -23.28 -16.44
N THR A 83 6.10 -23.51 -16.67
CA THR A 83 5.08 -22.45 -16.63
C THR A 83 4.81 -21.95 -15.21
N LEU A 84 4.92 -22.81 -14.18
CA LEU A 84 4.88 -22.38 -12.77
C LEU A 84 6.06 -21.47 -12.44
N GLU A 85 7.29 -21.86 -12.80
CA GLU A 85 8.51 -21.07 -12.54
C GLU A 85 8.48 -19.72 -13.28
N ASN A 86 7.98 -19.69 -14.51
CA ASN A 86 7.78 -18.47 -15.28
C ASN A 86 6.78 -17.54 -14.59
N LEU A 87 5.66 -18.06 -14.09
CA LEU A 87 4.67 -17.30 -13.33
C LEU A 87 5.25 -16.75 -12.01
N GLN A 88 6.01 -17.57 -11.28
CA GLN A 88 6.71 -17.16 -10.06
C GLN A 88 7.73 -16.06 -10.35
N PHE A 89 8.48 -16.16 -11.43
CA PHE A 89 9.41 -15.13 -11.87
C PHE A 89 8.68 -13.82 -12.17
N GLN A 90 7.60 -13.85 -12.95
CA GLN A 90 6.83 -12.66 -13.29
C GLN A 90 6.15 -12.02 -12.06
N PHE A 91 5.72 -12.84 -11.11
CA PHE A 91 5.22 -12.32 -9.82
C PHE A 91 6.28 -11.44 -9.12
N VAL A 92 7.53 -11.91 -9.05
CA VAL A 92 8.62 -11.16 -8.43
C VAL A 92 8.90 -9.85 -9.19
N GLU A 93 8.92 -9.89 -10.53
CA GLU A 93 9.09 -8.67 -11.34
C GLU A 93 7.95 -7.68 -11.10
N THR A 94 6.71 -8.15 -11.15
CA THR A 94 5.52 -7.31 -10.87
C THR A 94 5.58 -6.68 -9.46
N TYR A 95 6.03 -7.45 -8.45
CA TYR A 95 6.16 -6.93 -7.09
C TYR A 95 7.25 -5.85 -6.96
N LYS A 96 8.32 -5.92 -7.74
CA LYS A 96 9.33 -4.83 -7.81
C LYS A 96 8.72 -3.53 -8.34
N TYR A 97 7.86 -3.61 -9.35
CA TYR A 97 7.19 -2.41 -9.89
C TYR A 97 6.13 -1.85 -8.94
N TRP A 98 5.49 -2.68 -8.12
CA TRP A 98 4.64 -2.22 -7.03
C TRP A 98 5.38 -1.24 -6.10
N GLN A 99 6.66 -1.47 -5.79
CA GLN A 99 7.46 -0.59 -4.93
C GLN A 99 7.56 0.86 -5.47
N HIS A 100 7.35 1.07 -6.76
CA HIS A 100 7.36 2.40 -7.38
C HIS A 100 6.02 3.13 -7.26
N VAL A 101 4.95 2.45 -6.90
CA VAL A 101 3.61 3.05 -6.77
C VAL A 101 3.07 3.03 -5.35
N GLU A 102 3.59 2.17 -4.48
CA GLU A 102 3.14 1.98 -3.10
C GLU A 102 3.10 3.30 -2.31
N MET A 103 4.05 4.20 -2.55
CA MET A 103 4.14 5.49 -1.88
C MET A 103 3.00 6.47 -2.26
N PHE A 104 2.31 6.24 -3.38
CA PHE A 104 1.25 7.12 -3.88
C PHE A 104 -0.14 6.70 -3.38
N ASN A 105 -0.24 6.34 -2.09
CA ASN A 105 -1.52 6.02 -1.45
C ASN A 105 -2.26 7.32 -1.04
N ILE A 106 -2.61 8.13 -2.04
CA ILE A 106 -3.29 9.42 -1.91
C ILE A 106 -4.49 9.50 -2.86
N GLY A 107 -5.44 10.39 -2.56
CA GLY A 107 -6.64 10.58 -3.36
C GLY A 107 -7.46 9.29 -3.43
N TYR A 108 -7.89 8.89 -4.62
CA TYR A 108 -8.72 7.71 -4.82
C TYR A 108 -8.06 6.40 -4.38
N ALA A 109 -6.73 6.30 -4.46
CA ALA A 109 -6.01 5.13 -3.96
C ALA A 109 -6.21 4.95 -2.44
N GLU A 110 -6.25 6.04 -1.68
CA GLU A 110 -6.57 6.03 -0.26
C GLU A 110 -8.05 5.68 -0.02
N GLU A 111 -8.98 6.27 -0.78
CA GLU A 111 -10.42 6.05 -0.65
C GLU A 111 -10.82 4.59 -0.83
N ILE A 112 -10.21 3.90 -1.81
CA ILE A 112 -10.49 2.48 -2.08
C ILE A 112 -9.63 1.51 -1.26
N TYR A 113 -8.80 2.01 -0.34
CA TYR A 113 -7.82 1.22 0.43
C TYR A 113 -6.86 0.43 -0.46
N TYR A 114 -6.41 1.05 -1.56
CA TYR A 114 -5.61 0.40 -2.60
C TYR A 114 -4.35 -0.27 -2.03
N ALA A 115 -3.54 0.45 -1.25
CA ALA A 115 -2.34 -0.12 -0.63
C ALA A 115 -2.65 -1.33 0.27
N SER A 116 -3.76 -1.28 1.03
CA SER A 116 -4.19 -2.38 1.89
C SER A 116 -4.69 -3.58 1.10
N LYS A 117 -5.34 -3.37 -0.04
CA LYS A 117 -5.78 -4.45 -0.94
C LYS A 117 -4.61 -5.08 -1.70
N MET A 118 -3.53 -4.32 -1.94
CA MET A 118 -2.38 -4.77 -2.71
C MET A 118 -1.30 -5.44 -1.87
N ASN A 119 -1.02 -4.93 -0.66
CA ASN A 119 0.17 -5.35 0.09
C ASN A 119 -0.01 -5.23 1.61
N ILE A 120 -0.88 -6.02 2.21
CA ILE A 120 -0.98 -6.12 3.69
C ILE A 120 -0.24 -7.36 4.20
N TYR A 121 0.70 -7.16 5.10
CA TYR A 121 1.47 -8.21 5.75
C TYR A 121 1.20 -8.23 7.27
N PRO A 122 1.11 -9.42 7.90
CA PRO A 122 1.20 -10.77 7.30
C PRO A 122 -0.09 -11.20 6.59
N THR A 123 0.06 -12.09 5.60
CA THR A 123 -1.12 -12.72 4.99
C THR A 123 -1.83 -13.65 5.96
N ASN A 124 -3.14 -13.81 5.81
CA ASN A 124 -3.94 -14.73 6.63
C ASN A 124 -4.25 -16.01 5.84
N VAL A 125 -3.37 -16.99 6.00
CA VAL A 125 -3.46 -18.30 5.33
C VAL A 125 -4.78 -19.03 5.65
N SER A 126 -5.25 -18.96 6.89
CA SER A 126 -6.55 -19.59 7.25
C SER A 126 -7.68 -18.99 6.43
N ARG A 127 -7.71 -17.67 6.28
CA ARG A 127 -8.76 -16.99 5.49
C ARG A 127 -8.66 -17.26 3.99
N ILE A 128 -7.44 -17.36 3.45
CA ILE A 128 -7.23 -17.79 2.06
C ILE A 128 -7.83 -19.18 1.88
N ASN A 129 -7.52 -20.12 2.75
CA ASN A 129 -8.04 -21.49 2.67
C ASN A 129 -9.57 -21.55 2.82
N ASP A 130 -10.16 -20.75 3.73
CA ASP A 130 -11.61 -20.63 3.88
C ASP A 130 -12.27 -20.11 2.60
N ASN A 131 -11.68 -19.11 1.97
CA ASN A 131 -12.15 -18.55 0.70
C ASN A 131 -12.07 -19.59 -0.44
N ILE A 132 -10.96 -20.30 -0.55
CA ILE A 132 -10.75 -21.38 -1.54
C ILE A 132 -11.76 -22.52 -1.36
N ASN A 133 -12.07 -22.89 -0.11
CA ASN A 133 -13.00 -23.97 0.20
C ASN A 133 -14.49 -23.57 0.10
N GLY A 134 -14.80 -22.45 -0.52
CA GLY A 134 -16.17 -22.03 -0.82
C GLY A 134 -16.84 -21.20 0.27
N GLY A 135 -16.05 -20.57 1.13
CA GLY A 135 -16.54 -19.54 2.06
C GLY A 135 -17.16 -18.37 1.30
N SER A 136 -18.16 -17.72 1.90
CA SER A 136 -18.66 -16.44 1.39
C SER A 136 -17.70 -15.33 1.75
N PHE A 137 -17.17 -14.61 0.76
CA PHE A 137 -16.23 -13.52 0.95
C PHE A 137 -16.47 -12.36 -0.02
N ASP A 138 -16.11 -11.16 0.42
CA ASP A 138 -16.14 -9.93 -0.38
C ASP A 138 -14.76 -9.26 -0.28
N LEU A 139 -13.98 -9.34 -1.35
CA LEU A 139 -12.64 -8.76 -1.42
C LEU A 139 -12.68 -7.23 -1.56
N ASP A 140 -13.79 -6.67 -1.99
CA ASP A 140 -13.89 -5.24 -2.28
C ASP A 140 -14.26 -4.42 -1.05
N ASN A 141 -15.27 -4.87 -0.27
CA ASN A 141 -15.90 -4.05 0.78
C ASN A 141 -15.68 -4.59 2.20
N ASN A 142 -15.05 -5.75 2.36
CA ASN A 142 -14.78 -6.32 3.67
C ASN A 142 -13.30 -6.14 4.07
N PRO A 143 -12.97 -5.20 4.99
CA PRO A 143 -11.57 -4.98 5.41
C PRO A 143 -10.91 -6.23 6.02
N ASN A 144 -11.69 -7.17 6.57
CA ASN A 144 -11.16 -8.43 7.05
C ASN A 144 -10.56 -9.29 5.93
N GLN A 145 -10.89 -9.05 4.68
CA GLN A 145 -10.36 -9.77 3.52
C GLN A 145 -9.05 -9.19 2.97
N TYR A 146 -8.61 -8.01 3.43
CA TYR A 146 -7.38 -7.39 2.91
C TYR A 146 -6.15 -8.27 3.15
N SER A 147 -6.07 -9.02 4.25
CA SER A 147 -4.99 -9.97 4.52
C SER A 147 -5.09 -11.30 3.76
N ALA A 148 -6.10 -11.47 2.91
CA ALA A 148 -6.28 -12.65 2.06
C ALA A 148 -6.17 -12.33 0.57
N GLN A 149 -5.69 -11.14 0.21
CA GLN A 149 -5.55 -10.69 -1.18
C GLN A 149 -4.22 -9.95 -1.40
N GLY A 150 -3.96 -9.53 -2.63
CA GLY A 150 -2.76 -8.80 -3.00
C GLY A 150 -1.49 -9.66 -3.03
N PHE A 151 -0.34 -9.02 -3.03
CA PHE A 151 0.96 -9.67 -3.16
C PHE A 151 1.25 -10.72 -2.09
N PRO A 152 0.97 -10.49 -0.78
CA PRO A 152 1.26 -11.52 0.23
C PRO A 152 0.40 -12.78 0.08
N ALA A 153 -0.83 -12.65 -0.44
CA ALA A 153 -1.67 -13.81 -0.74
C ALA A 153 -1.19 -14.54 -2.00
N LEU A 154 -0.75 -13.81 -3.04
CA LEU A 154 -0.13 -14.41 -4.23
C LEU A 154 1.17 -15.12 -3.87
N ASP A 155 2.00 -14.54 -3.02
CA ASP A 155 3.24 -15.17 -2.52
C ASP A 155 2.95 -16.51 -1.86
N TYR A 156 1.97 -16.57 -0.97
CA TYR A 156 1.54 -17.84 -0.37
C TYR A 156 1.05 -18.86 -1.41
N LEU A 157 0.26 -18.43 -2.39
CA LEU A 157 -0.28 -19.33 -3.42
C LEU A 157 0.80 -19.82 -4.39
N LEU A 158 1.83 -19.03 -4.67
CA LEU A 158 2.89 -19.37 -5.61
C LEU A 158 4.08 -20.08 -4.97
N PHE A 159 4.33 -19.85 -3.66
CA PHE A 159 5.54 -20.37 -3.01
C PHE A 159 5.25 -21.09 -1.67
N GLY A 160 4.09 -20.88 -1.07
CA GLY A 160 3.79 -21.35 0.28
C GLY A 160 2.91 -22.60 0.36
N LEU A 161 2.47 -23.18 -0.75
CA LEU A 161 1.59 -24.35 -0.77
C LEU A 161 2.36 -25.68 -0.58
N GLY A 162 3.67 -25.69 -0.76
CA GLY A 162 4.55 -26.85 -0.63
C GLY A 162 5.98 -26.43 -0.35
N GLU A 163 6.84 -27.39 -0.04
CA GLU A 163 8.28 -27.15 0.19
C GLU A 163 9.07 -27.08 -1.13
N THR A 164 8.51 -27.62 -2.21
CA THR A 164 9.10 -27.68 -3.55
C THR A 164 8.09 -27.27 -4.62
N ASN A 165 8.58 -26.81 -5.79
CA ASN A 165 7.73 -26.50 -6.92
C ASN A 165 6.92 -27.73 -7.42
N PHE A 166 7.41 -28.94 -7.22
CA PHE A 166 6.65 -30.17 -7.54
C PHE A 166 5.43 -30.31 -6.63
N GLU A 167 5.58 -30.11 -5.34
CA GLU A 167 4.46 -30.18 -4.38
C GLU A 167 3.44 -29.06 -4.63
N ILE A 168 3.89 -27.86 -4.97
CA ILE A 168 3.02 -26.75 -5.34
C ILE A 168 2.25 -27.08 -6.62
N LEU A 169 2.93 -27.61 -7.64
CA LEU A 169 2.30 -28.02 -8.88
C LEU A 169 1.25 -29.11 -8.66
N ASP A 170 1.52 -30.09 -7.80
CA ASP A 170 0.57 -31.16 -7.48
C ASP A 170 -0.77 -30.61 -6.96
N ILE A 171 -0.76 -29.51 -6.17
CA ILE A 171 -1.98 -28.84 -5.72
C ILE A 171 -2.77 -28.27 -6.91
N TYR A 172 -2.09 -27.67 -7.89
CA TYR A 172 -2.72 -27.12 -9.09
C TYR A 172 -3.18 -28.17 -10.09
N LEU A 173 -2.62 -29.37 -10.03
CA LEU A 173 -3.05 -30.51 -10.86
C LEU A 173 -4.29 -31.23 -10.30
N LEU A 174 -4.64 -30.99 -9.02
CA LEU A 174 -5.90 -31.52 -8.48
C LEU A 174 -7.09 -30.88 -9.20
N ASN A 175 -8.13 -31.67 -9.47
CA ASN A 175 -9.37 -31.19 -10.10
C ASN A 175 -9.11 -30.29 -11.33
N GLN A 176 -8.36 -30.77 -12.30
CA GLN A 176 -7.86 -30.00 -13.44
C GLN A 176 -8.90 -29.13 -14.17
N ASN A 177 -10.16 -29.52 -14.17
CA ASN A 177 -11.24 -28.78 -14.85
C ASN A 177 -11.82 -27.64 -13.99
N ASP A 178 -11.65 -27.69 -12.66
CA ASP A 178 -12.17 -26.69 -11.73
C ASP A 178 -11.31 -26.69 -10.45
N ASN A 179 -10.07 -26.21 -10.56
CA ASN A 179 -9.15 -26.14 -9.43
C ASN A 179 -9.46 -24.87 -8.62
N PRO A 180 -9.96 -24.99 -7.38
CA PRO A 180 -10.38 -23.83 -6.60
C PRO A 180 -9.21 -22.93 -6.19
N THR A 181 -8.01 -23.48 -6.01
CA THR A 181 -6.80 -22.71 -5.69
C THR A 181 -6.41 -21.84 -6.88
N LEU A 182 -6.42 -22.39 -8.10
CA LEU A 182 -6.13 -21.63 -9.32
C LEU A 182 -7.20 -20.58 -9.62
N ASN A 183 -8.47 -20.90 -9.36
CA ASN A 183 -9.57 -19.94 -9.50
C ASN A 183 -9.39 -18.76 -8.54
N TYR A 184 -8.98 -19.01 -7.30
CA TYR A 184 -8.71 -17.98 -6.33
C TYR A 184 -7.48 -17.14 -6.73
N LEU A 185 -6.39 -17.75 -7.15
CA LEU A 185 -5.21 -17.07 -7.67
C LEU A 185 -5.57 -16.14 -8.84
N SER A 186 -6.36 -16.62 -9.79
CA SER A 186 -6.84 -15.84 -10.95
C SER A 186 -7.73 -14.68 -10.54
N LEU A 187 -8.59 -14.88 -9.55
CA LEU A 187 -9.43 -13.82 -9.00
C LEU A 187 -8.58 -12.71 -8.37
N LEU A 188 -7.56 -13.07 -7.59
CA LEU A 188 -6.68 -12.07 -6.95
C LEU A 188 -5.93 -11.22 -7.97
N VAL A 189 -5.33 -11.83 -9.00
CA VAL A 189 -4.65 -11.09 -10.07
C VAL A 189 -5.62 -10.16 -10.80
N THR A 190 -6.84 -10.63 -11.11
CA THR A 190 -7.88 -9.81 -11.73
C THR A 190 -8.25 -8.61 -10.85
N LYS A 191 -8.40 -8.80 -9.53
CA LYS A 191 -8.71 -7.70 -8.60
C LYS A 191 -7.58 -6.67 -8.54
N MET A 192 -6.34 -7.10 -8.56
CA MET A 192 -5.19 -6.21 -8.60
C MET A 192 -5.19 -5.35 -9.87
N GLN A 193 -5.49 -5.94 -11.03
CA GLN A 193 -5.62 -5.20 -12.30
C GLN A 193 -6.76 -4.18 -12.28
N VAL A 194 -7.95 -4.58 -11.81
CA VAL A 194 -9.11 -3.68 -11.73
C VAL A 194 -8.79 -2.48 -10.83
N ASN A 195 -8.33 -2.73 -9.62
CA ASN A 195 -7.99 -1.66 -8.68
C ASN A 195 -6.93 -0.70 -9.25
N THR A 196 -5.91 -1.22 -9.95
CA THR A 196 -4.86 -0.41 -10.58
C THR A 196 -5.43 0.44 -11.72
N THR A 197 -6.28 -0.15 -12.56
CA THR A 197 -6.97 0.55 -13.66
C THR A 197 -7.83 1.69 -13.14
N ASP A 198 -8.55 1.47 -12.05
CA ASP A 198 -9.40 2.49 -11.43
C ASP A 198 -8.57 3.66 -10.89
N VAL A 199 -7.45 3.39 -10.24
CA VAL A 199 -6.51 4.43 -9.75
C VAL A 199 -5.92 5.24 -10.91
N ILE A 200 -5.49 4.59 -11.99
CA ILE A 200 -4.98 5.27 -13.19
C ILE A 200 -6.06 6.15 -13.82
N SER A 201 -7.28 5.62 -13.95
CA SER A 201 -8.41 6.33 -14.51
C SER A 201 -8.76 7.58 -13.70
N TYR A 202 -8.74 7.45 -12.36
CA TYR A 202 -8.95 8.59 -11.47
C TYR A 202 -7.90 9.68 -11.70
N TRP A 203 -6.61 9.34 -11.67
CA TRP A 203 -5.53 10.31 -11.86
C TRP A 203 -5.58 10.98 -13.24
N THR A 204 -5.90 10.22 -14.28
CA THR A 204 -6.03 10.76 -15.63
C THR A 204 -7.18 11.78 -15.72
N ASN A 205 -8.33 11.46 -15.10
CA ASN A 205 -9.52 12.30 -15.19
C ASN A 205 -9.49 13.50 -14.22
N ASN A 206 -8.85 13.37 -13.05
CA ASN A 206 -8.83 14.40 -12.00
C ASN A 206 -7.49 15.14 -11.91
N ARG A 207 -6.59 14.92 -12.87
CA ARG A 207 -5.27 15.54 -12.93
C ARG A 207 -5.31 17.06 -12.71
N GLN A 208 -6.20 17.75 -13.45
CA GLN A 208 -6.26 19.20 -13.39
C GLN A 208 -6.82 19.73 -12.07
N GLU A 209 -7.75 18.99 -11.46
CA GLU A 209 -8.27 19.32 -10.15
C GLU A 209 -7.17 19.21 -9.08
N PHE A 210 -6.39 18.13 -9.11
CA PHE A 210 -5.25 17.96 -8.21
C PHE A 210 -4.22 19.09 -8.34
N ILE A 211 -3.84 19.48 -9.57
CA ILE A 211 -2.84 20.54 -9.82
C ILE A 211 -3.34 21.91 -9.31
N ASN A 212 -4.65 22.16 -9.38
CA ASN A 212 -5.25 23.42 -9.00
C ASN A 212 -5.78 23.40 -7.54
N SER A 213 -5.75 22.27 -6.88
CA SER A 213 -6.27 22.14 -5.52
C SER A 213 -5.38 22.89 -4.51
N SER A 214 -5.98 23.44 -3.47
CA SER A 214 -5.29 24.05 -2.35
C SER A 214 -5.88 23.52 -1.04
N GLY A 215 -5.04 23.23 -0.06
CA GLY A 215 -5.50 22.74 1.24
C GLY A 215 -4.44 21.95 2.00
N ASN A 216 -4.84 21.36 3.12
CA ASN A 216 -3.95 20.65 4.04
C ASN A 216 -4.03 19.12 3.91
N SER A 217 -4.71 18.59 2.90
CA SER A 217 -4.79 17.14 2.67
C SER A 217 -3.63 16.65 1.82
N ALA A 218 -3.30 15.36 1.92
CA ALA A 218 -2.25 14.73 1.11
C ALA A 218 -2.54 14.78 -0.41
N SER A 219 -3.81 14.98 -0.78
CA SER A 219 -4.28 15.08 -2.17
C SER A 219 -4.54 16.53 -2.62
N SER A 220 -4.03 17.52 -1.89
CA SER A 220 -4.17 18.93 -2.26
C SER A 220 -2.81 19.59 -2.41
N SER A 221 -2.76 20.64 -3.23
CA SER A 221 -1.61 21.53 -3.27
C SER A 221 -1.50 22.29 -1.94
N LEU A 222 -0.32 22.28 -1.36
CA LEU A 222 -0.02 22.99 -0.12
C LEU A 222 -0.12 24.53 -0.27
#